data_b08ca26e07e2f90f295405d5ec748cac
#
_entry.id   b08ca26e07e2f90f295405d5ec748cac
#
_cell.length_a   1.000
_cell.length_b   1.000
_cell.length_c   1.000
_cell.angle_alpha   90.00
_cell.angle_beta   90.00
_cell.angle_gamma   90.00
#
_symmetry.space_group_name_H-M   'P 1'
#
loop_
_entity.id
_entity.type
_entity.pdbx_description
1 polymer ?
#
loop_
_entity_poly.entity_id
_entity_poly.type
_entity_poly.pdbx_seq_one_letter_code
_entity_poly.pdbx_strand_id
1 'polypeptide(L)'
;MNKVIYIGELTLNVSLNPDGQAATRVGDRLTGAAMLDGEMGVPTTFVGETGADAVGNHIVATLEKAHVDTTSVDRFTEGISAVRIASADPASDPREAVIHASYPPEALNPVWPRIDEGDVVVFGSYAALDHRNHARVLEMADYARARKATVVYLPYFDPAYVKAITRVMPCIFDNLEAARMAIATVDDLAAIYPGMEPEKVFRDHIRFHCQRCLVLDRDNLTMRFYDGDASWTLECHPTDVPAFDWTVGAIAGAVRAMAEGTQDPDDIMAMAQETAHSHLSAAL
;
A
#
# COMPACT_ATOMS: atom_id res chain seq x y z
N MET A 1 17.88 -6.76 -11.31
CA MET A 1 16.64 -6.11 -10.86
C MET A 1 16.95 -5.43 -9.54
N ASN A 2 16.53 -4.19 -9.39
CA ASN A 2 16.64 -3.48 -8.11
C ASN A 2 15.65 -4.07 -7.11
N LYS A 3 15.86 -3.87 -5.82
CA LYS A 3 14.93 -4.37 -4.81
C LYS A 3 13.79 -3.39 -4.56
N VAL A 4 12.71 -3.92 -3.99
CA VAL A 4 11.57 -3.15 -3.54
C VAL A 4 11.50 -3.23 -2.00
N ILE A 5 11.29 -2.07 -1.37
CA ILE A 5 11.15 -1.95 0.07
C ILE A 5 9.77 -1.38 0.34
N TYR A 6 8.94 -2.15 1.04
CA TYR A 6 7.60 -1.74 1.44
C TYR A 6 7.60 -1.30 2.89
N ILE A 7 6.99 -0.14 3.17
CA ILE A 7 6.87 0.43 4.52
C ILE A 7 5.39 0.60 4.84
N GLY A 8 4.89 -0.14 5.81
CA GLY A 8 3.46 -0.09 6.12
C GLY A 8 3.06 -0.76 7.43
N GLU A 9 1.76 -0.75 7.70
CA GLU A 9 1.19 -1.42 8.85
C GLU A 9 1.04 -2.92 8.59
N LEU A 10 1.35 -3.71 9.61
CA LEU A 10 1.14 -5.15 9.62
C LEU A 10 -0.08 -5.51 10.47
N THR A 11 -1.17 -5.86 9.82
CA THR A 11 -2.48 -6.13 10.45
C THR A 11 -3.02 -7.48 10.00
N LEU A 12 -3.61 -8.25 10.90
CA LEU A 12 -4.45 -9.39 10.55
C LEU A 12 -5.89 -8.91 10.33
N ASN A 13 -6.38 -9.00 9.11
CA ASN A 13 -7.76 -8.65 8.78
C ASN A 13 -8.67 -9.88 8.93
N VAL A 14 -9.76 -9.72 9.65
CA VAL A 14 -10.81 -10.74 9.86
C VAL A 14 -12.11 -10.20 9.26
N SER A 15 -12.62 -10.86 8.24
CA SER A 15 -13.91 -10.55 7.60
C SER A 15 -14.97 -11.53 8.07
N LEU A 16 -16.04 -11.02 8.68
CA LEU A 16 -17.15 -11.81 9.19
C LEU A 16 -18.27 -11.88 8.14
N ASN A 17 -18.53 -13.08 7.62
CA ASN A 17 -19.63 -13.33 6.72
C ASN A 17 -20.97 -13.36 7.47
N PRO A 18 -22.11 -13.08 6.79
CA PRO A 18 -23.44 -13.14 7.40
C PRO A 18 -23.83 -14.53 7.94
N ASP A 19 -23.23 -15.59 7.44
CA ASP A 19 -23.41 -16.96 7.90
C ASP A 19 -22.60 -17.33 9.15
N GLY A 20 -21.83 -16.36 9.69
CA GLY A 20 -20.98 -16.54 10.87
C GLY A 20 -19.61 -17.13 10.58
N GLN A 21 -19.27 -17.41 9.32
CA GLN A 21 -17.89 -17.79 8.97
C GLN A 21 -16.98 -16.57 8.95
N ALA A 22 -15.69 -16.79 9.21
CA ALA A 22 -14.67 -15.77 9.15
C ALA A 22 -13.62 -16.12 8.09
N ALA A 23 -13.26 -15.14 7.27
CA ALA A 23 -12.08 -15.19 6.43
C ALA A 23 -10.99 -14.29 7.01
N THR A 24 -9.72 -14.71 6.86
CA THR A 24 -8.58 -13.94 7.36
C THR A 24 -7.64 -13.58 6.22
N ARG A 25 -7.00 -12.43 6.32
CA ARG A 25 -5.96 -11.97 5.37
C ARG A 25 -4.93 -11.14 6.13
N VAL A 26 -3.66 -11.35 5.78
CA VAL A 26 -2.56 -10.53 6.30
C VAL A 26 -2.45 -9.24 5.50
N GLY A 27 -2.46 -8.12 6.20
CA GLY A 27 -2.22 -6.79 5.63
C GLY A 27 -3.30 -6.26 4.70
N ASP A 28 -2.98 -5.13 4.11
CA ASP A 28 -3.77 -4.43 3.09
C ASP A 28 -3.18 -4.64 1.68
N ARG A 29 -3.53 -3.76 0.74
CA ARG A 29 -3.03 -3.81 -0.64
C ARG A 29 -1.51 -3.60 -0.74
N LEU A 30 -0.92 -2.78 0.13
CA LEU A 30 0.52 -2.57 0.17
C LEU A 30 1.24 -3.87 0.60
N THR A 31 0.76 -4.51 1.66
CA THR A 31 1.29 -5.80 2.13
C THR A 31 1.07 -6.90 1.08
N GLY A 32 -0.11 -6.90 0.45
CA GLY A 32 -0.42 -7.83 -0.65
C GLY A 32 0.55 -7.68 -1.82
N ALA A 33 0.84 -6.44 -2.23
CA ALA A 33 1.80 -6.17 -3.30
C ALA A 33 3.22 -6.63 -2.92
N ALA A 34 3.63 -6.43 -1.66
CA ALA A 34 4.92 -6.93 -1.19
C ALA A 34 5.04 -8.45 -1.26
N MET A 35 3.98 -9.16 -0.85
CA MET A 35 3.94 -10.63 -0.94
C MET A 35 3.98 -11.10 -2.39
N LEU A 36 3.20 -10.45 -3.26
CA LEU A 36 3.17 -10.79 -4.67
C LEU A 36 4.54 -10.58 -5.35
N ASP A 37 5.20 -9.47 -5.09
CA ASP A 37 6.55 -9.21 -5.60
C ASP A 37 7.53 -10.28 -5.13
N GLY A 38 7.50 -10.68 -3.85
CA GLY A 38 8.32 -11.74 -3.32
C GLY A 38 8.07 -13.09 -4.01
N GLU A 39 6.81 -13.48 -4.20
CA GLU A 39 6.42 -14.70 -4.93
C GLU A 39 6.85 -14.69 -6.40
N MET A 40 6.89 -13.51 -7.03
CA MET A 40 7.39 -13.32 -8.39
C MET A 40 8.92 -13.26 -8.47
N GLY A 41 9.62 -13.39 -7.34
CA GLY A 41 11.09 -13.39 -7.29
C GLY A 41 11.73 -12.01 -7.34
N VAL A 42 10.97 -10.94 -7.11
CA VAL A 42 11.51 -9.60 -6.89
C VAL A 42 12.18 -9.57 -5.52
N PRO A 43 13.43 -9.09 -5.39
CA PRO A 43 14.04 -8.90 -4.07
C PRO A 43 13.21 -7.92 -3.23
N THR A 44 12.46 -8.41 -2.26
CA THR A 44 11.48 -7.62 -1.52
C THR A 44 11.79 -7.63 -0.03
N THR A 45 11.77 -6.45 0.61
CA THR A 45 11.93 -6.27 2.05
C THR A 45 10.69 -5.55 2.59
N PHE A 46 10.18 -5.99 3.73
CA PHE A 46 9.10 -5.29 4.43
C PHE A 46 9.64 -4.58 5.67
N VAL A 47 9.26 -3.32 5.84
CA VAL A 47 9.55 -2.49 7.02
C VAL A 47 8.24 -2.21 7.71
N GLY A 48 8.13 -2.60 8.95
CA GLY A 48 6.92 -2.43 9.75
C GLY A 48 7.14 -2.84 11.19
N GLU A 49 6.07 -2.92 11.95
CA GLU A 49 6.11 -3.40 13.32
C GLU A 49 4.97 -4.37 13.61
N THR A 50 5.22 -5.35 14.48
CA THR A 50 4.21 -6.27 14.99
C THR A 50 4.63 -6.85 16.33
N GLY A 51 3.68 -7.31 17.11
CA GLY A 51 3.98 -7.95 18.39
C GLY A 51 4.71 -9.30 18.25
N ALA A 52 5.37 -9.72 19.31
CA ALA A 52 5.92 -11.07 19.43
C ALA A 52 4.86 -12.08 19.94
N ASP A 53 3.61 -11.91 19.52
CA ASP A 53 2.46 -12.75 19.85
C ASP A 53 2.09 -13.72 18.72
N ALA A 54 1.00 -14.49 18.90
CA ALA A 54 0.57 -15.48 17.92
C ALA A 54 0.15 -14.83 16.57
N VAL A 55 -0.46 -13.63 16.61
CA VAL A 55 -0.88 -12.88 15.40
C VAL A 55 0.35 -12.39 14.65
N GLY A 56 1.29 -11.75 15.35
CA GLY A 56 2.53 -11.27 14.74
C GLY A 56 3.39 -12.41 14.18
N ASN A 57 3.42 -13.56 14.86
CA ASN A 57 4.10 -14.74 14.33
C ASN A 57 3.46 -15.23 13.03
N HIS A 58 2.13 -15.24 12.97
CA HIS A 58 1.40 -15.61 11.75
C HIS A 58 1.68 -14.62 10.61
N ILE A 59 1.66 -13.32 10.89
CA ILE A 59 1.94 -12.27 9.89
C ILE A 59 3.33 -12.45 9.30
N VAL A 60 4.36 -12.56 10.16
CA VAL A 60 5.75 -12.72 9.70
C VAL A 60 5.94 -14.00 8.92
N ALA A 61 5.42 -15.14 9.41
CA ALA A 61 5.50 -16.40 8.68
C ALA A 61 4.82 -16.35 7.31
N THR A 62 3.73 -15.57 7.15
CA THR A 62 3.05 -15.39 5.88
C THR A 62 3.91 -14.58 4.90
N LEU A 63 4.55 -13.50 5.35
CA LEU A 63 5.49 -12.72 4.54
C LEU A 63 6.70 -13.55 4.11
N GLU A 64 7.30 -14.30 5.04
CA GLU A 64 8.46 -15.17 4.74
C GLU A 64 8.11 -16.28 3.76
N LYS A 65 6.90 -16.85 3.85
CA LYS A 65 6.39 -17.83 2.89
C LYS A 65 6.27 -17.26 1.47
N ALA A 66 5.95 -15.97 1.37
CA ALA A 66 5.92 -15.22 0.12
C ALA A 66 7.32 -14.69 -0.30
N HIS A 67 8.40 -15.18 0.31
CA HIS A 67 9.79 -14.79 0.04
C HIS A 67 10.11 -13.30 0.30
N VAL A 68 9.36 -12.65 1.19
CA VAL A 68 9.65 -11.28 1.65
C VAL A 68 10.66 -11.32 2.80
N ASP A 69 11.71 -10.50 2.70
CA ASP A 69 12.65 -10.31 3.80
C ASP A 69 12.00 -9.51 4.94
N THR A 70 11.90 -10.12 6.11
CA THR A 70 11.27 -9.58 7.31
C THR A 70 12.28 -9.09 8.36
N THR A 71 13.57 -9.01 8.03
CA THR A 71 14.63 -8.55 8.97
C THR A 71 14.42 -7.11 9.45
N SER A 72 13.66 -6.33 8.71
CA SER A 72 13.26 -4.95 9.04
C SER A 72 11.85 -4.85 9.66
N VAL A 73 11.28 -5.96 10.10
CA VAL A 73 10.04 -5.95 10.89
C VAL A 73 10.40 -5.90 12.37
N ASP A 74 10.06 -4.80 13.02
CA ASP A 74 10.22 -4.65 14.47
C ASP A 74 9.25 -5.56 15.22
N ARG A 75 9.76 -6.35 16.16
CA ARG A 75 9.01 -7.34 16.94
C ARG A 75 8.94 -6.93 18.40
N PHE A 76 7.98 -6.10 18.76
CA PHE A 76 7.85 -5.65 20.14
C PHE A 76 7.29 -6.76 21.07
N THR A 77 7.80 -6.80 22.29
CA THR A 77 7.38 -7.77 23.32
C THR A 77 6.26 -7.25 24.22
N GLU A 78 6.09 -5.95 24.29
CA GLU A 78 5.01 -5.29 25.03
C GLU A 78 3.94 -4.81 24.06
N GLY A 79 2.67 -5.12 24.35
CA GLY A 79 1.56 -4.74 23.51
C GLY A 79 0.97 -5.94 22.75
N ILE A 80 0.20 -5.65 21.69
CA ILE A 80 -0.59 -6.63 20.93
C ILE A 80 -0.52 -6.27 19.45
N SER A 81 -0.27 -7.27 18.60
CA SER A 81 -0.34 -7.12 17.14
C SER A 81 -1.71 -6.62 16.67
N ALA A 82 -1.72 -5.82 15.62
CA ALA A 82 -2.95 -5.25 15.08
C ALA A 82 -3.86 -6.33 14.47
N VAL A 83 -5.13 -6.31 14.87
CA VAL A 83 -6.20 -7.11 14.28
C VAL A 83 -7.34 -6.17 13.90
N ARG A 84 -7.78 -6.21 12.66
CA ARG A 84 -8.95 -5.50 12.16
C ARG A 84 -10.10 -6.49 11.94
N ILE A 85 -11.23 -6.28 12.58
CA ILE A 85 -12.43 -7.13 12.44
C ILE A 85 -13.52 -6.29 11.78
N ALA A 86 -14.04 -6.74 10.65
CA ALA A 86 -15.08 -6.04 9.90
C ALA A 86 -16.11 -7.02 9.34
N SER A 87 -17.29 -6.51 9.01
CA SER A 87 -18.27 -7.26 8.23
C SER A 87 -17.74 -7.48 6.80
N ALA A 88 -18.01 -8.66 6.24
CA ALA A 88 -17.80 -8.94 4.82
C ALA A 88 -18.93 -8.40 3.93
N ASP A 89 -20.04 -7.91 4.52
CA ASP A 89 -21.14 -7.30 3.78
C ASP A 89 -20.72 -5.91 3.25
N PRO A 90 -20.70 -5.72 1.92
CA PRO A 90 -20.35 -4.42 1.32
C PRO A 90 -21.28 -3.27 1.73
N ALA A 91 -22.50 -3.57 2.19
CA ALA A 91 -23.44 -2.58 2.68
C ALA A 91 -23.17 -2.12 4.12
N SER A 92 -22.26 -2.77 4.83
CA SER A 92 -21.90 -2.39 6.20
C SER A 92 -21.11 -1.08 6.21
N ASP A 93 -21.33 -0.26 7.25
CA ASP A 93 -20.55 0.96 7.46
C ASP A 93 -19.09 0.61 7.79
N PRO A 94 -18.09 1.02 6.98
CA PRO A 94 -16.68 0.76 7.26
C PRO A 94 -16.21 1.26 8.64
N ARG A 95 -16.89 2.27 9.21
CA ARG A 95 -16.60 2.81 10.55
C ARG A 95 -16.95 1.86 11.68
N GLU A 96 -17.74 0.81 11.40
CA GLU A 96 -18.09 -0.23 12.37
C GLU A 96 -17.00 -1.29 12.55
N ALA A 97 -15.96 -1.27 11.71
CA ALA A 97 -14.83 -2.16 11.90
C ALA A 97 -14.15 -1.90 13.25
N VAL A 98 -13.77 -2.98 13.92
CA VAL A 98 -13.05 -2.95 15.19
C VAL A 98 -11.56 -3.13 14.93
N ILE A 99 -10.78 -2.16 15.38
CA ILE A 99 -9.33 -2.27 15.41
C ILE A 99 -8.91 -2.63 16.84
N HIS A 100 -8.21 -3.76 16.97
CA HIS A 100 -7.64 -4.20 18.24
C HIS A 100 -6.12 -4.21 18.07
N ALA A 101 -5.46 -3.26 18.69
CA ALA A 101 -4.01 -3.14 18.68
C ALA A 101 -3.53 -2.46 19.96
N SER A 102 -2.33 -2.78 20.39
CA SER A 102 -1.64 -2.08 21.46
C SER A 102 -0.16 -2.01 21.09
N TYR A 103 0.30 -0.83 20.74
CA TYR A 103 1.69 -0.57 20.39
C TYR A 103 2.47 -0.04 21.60
N PRO A 104 3.80 -0.26 21.66
CA PRO A 104 4.64 0.39 22.67
C PRO A 104 4.62 1.91 22.46
N PRO A 105 5.00 2.70 23.49
CA PRO A 105 5.05 4.17 23.37
C PRO A 105 6.05 4.66 22.33
N GLU A 106 7.09 3.87 22.07
CA GLU A 106 8.13 4.18 21.10
C GLU A 106 7.61 4.01 19.67
N ALA A 107 7.97 4.94 18.81
CA ALA A 107 7.67 4.85 17.39
C ALA A 107 8.43 3.69 16.74
N LEU A 108 7.95 3.26 15.57
CA LEU A 108 8.60 2.31 14.66
C LEU A 108 10.14 2.46 14.67
N ASN A 109 10.84 1.45 15.15
CA ASN A 109 12.30 1.46 15.27
C ASN A 109 12.95 0.18 14.71
N PRO A 110 12.66 -0.17 13.45
CA PRO A 110 13.21 -1.35 12.81
C PRO A 110 14.71 -1.19 12.52
N VAL A 111 15.36 -2.30 12.22
CA VAL A 111 16.65 -2.26 11.52
C VAL A 111 16.40 -1.74 10.10
N TRP A 112 16.95 -0.59 9.76
CA TRP A 112 16.76 0.01 8.45
C TRP A 112 17.42 -0.85 7.37
N PRO A 113 16.70 -1.18 6.29
CA PRO A 113 17.28 -1.92 5.18
C PRO A 113 18.32 -1.05 4.47
N ARG A 114 19.32 -1.70 3.87
CA ARG A 114 20.22 -0.99 2.95
C ARG A 114 19.41 -0.59 1.70
N ILE A 115 19.48 0.69 1.34
CA ILE A 115 18.86 1.25 0.14
C ILE A 115 19.96 1.69 -0.81
N ASP A 116 19.89 1.26 -2.06
CA ASP A 116 20.85 1.59 -3.11
C ASP A 116 20.17 2.41 -4.22
N GLU A 117 20.97 3.02 -5.10
CA GLU A 117 20.48 3.74 -6.27
C GLU A 117 19.68 2.80 -7.19
N GLY A 118 18.50 3.22 -7.60
CA GLY A 118 17.59 2.46 -8.43
C GLY A 118 16.60 1.58 -7.67
N ASP A 119 16.77 1.37 -6.36
CA ASP A 119 15.77 0.69 -5.56
C ASP A 119 14.44 1.46 -5.57
N VAL A 120 13.34 0.75 -5.27
CA VAL A 120 12.01 1.35 -5.12
C VAL A 120 11.58 1.24 -3.66
N VAL A 121 11.17 2.34 -3.08
CA VAL A 121 10.60 2.39 -1.72
C VAL A 121 9.13 2.77 -1.82
N VAL A 122 8.27 1.87 -1.40
CA VAL A 122 6.81 2.03 -1.42
C VAL A 122 6.32 2.20 0.01
N PHE A 123 5.59 3.25 0.29
CA PHE A 123 5.03 3.46 1.61
C PHE A 123 3.56 3.86 1.56
N GLY A 124 2.83 3.58 2.63
CA GLY A 124 1.40 3.82 2.67
C GLY A 124 0.75 3.24 3.93
N SER A 125 -0.45 2.70 3.77
CA SER A 125 -1.25 2.14 4.86
C SER A 125 -1.54 3.15 5.95
N TYR A 126 -2.14 2.70 7.05
CA TYR A 126 -2.35 3.56 8.21
C TYR A 126 -1.03 4.02 8.86
N ALA A 127 0.03 3.24 8.77
CA ALA A 127 1.36 3.61 9.31
C ALA A 127 1.86 4.97 8.79
N ALA A 128 1.57 5.31 7.55
CA ALA A 128 1.92 6.60 6.95
C ALA A 128 1.02 7.78 7.40
N LEU A 129 -0.06 7.50 8.12
CA LEU A 129 -1.01 8.49 8.65
C LEU A 129 -1.01 8.55 10.18
N ASP A 130 -0.49 7.52 10.84
CA ASP A 130 -0.38 7.48 12.30
C ASP A 130 0.68 8.48 12.77
N HIS A 131 0.24 9.48 13.53
CA HIS A 131 1.11 10.52 14.09
C HIS A 131 2.30 9.97 14.90
N ARG A 132 2.19 8.73 15.40
CA ARG A 132 3.27 8.03 16.11
C ARG A 132 4.40 7.64 15.14
N ASN A 133 4.05 7.18 13.94
CA ASN A 133 4.99 6.63 12.97
C ASN A 133 5.35 7.59 11.83
N HIS A 134 4.50 8.57 11.55
CA HIS A 134 4.60 9.43 10.37
C HIS A 134 5.99 10.06 10.19
N ALA A 135 6.57 10.65 11.25
CA ALA A 135 7.89 11.26 11.16
C ALA A 135 8.99 10.23 10.77
N ARG A 136 8.89 9.01 11.28
CA ARG A 136 9.86 7.93 10.96
C ARG A 136 9.70 7.43 9.52
N VAL A 137 8.46 7.35 9.04
CA VAL A 137 8.18 7.00 7.63
C VAL A 137 8.77 8.06 6.70
N LEU A 138 8.60 9.34 7.00
CA LEU A 138 9.19 10.43 6.22
C LEU A 138 10.72 10.43 6.26
N GLU A 139 11.34 10.15 7.42
CA GLU A 139 12.80 9.99 7.52
C GLU A 139 13.33 8.90 6.59
N MET A 140 12.61 7.77 6.49
CA MET A 140 12.98 6.68 5.58
C MET A 140 12.78 7.06 4.11
N ALA A 141 11.71 7.79 3.79
CA ALA A 141 11.48 8.31 2.43
C ALA A 141 12.59 9.29 2.01
N ASP A 142 12.99 10.20 2.91
CA ASP A 142 14.09 11.14 2.67
C ASP A 142 15.43 10.44 2.52
N TYR A 143 15.69 9.42 3.35
CA TYR A 143 16.89 8.60 3.23
C TYR A 143 16.94 7.86 1.87
N ALA A 144 15.81 7.34 1.41
CA ALA A 144 15.69 6.70 0.10
C ALA A 144 15.97 7.71 -1.04
N ARG A 145 15.35 8.88 -0.99
CA ARG A 145 15.57 9.96 -1.97
C ARG A 145 17.03 10.39 -2.05
N ALA A 146 17.67 10.56 -0.89
CA ALA A 146 19.09 10.93 -0.81
C ALA A 146 20.01 9.89 -1.48
N ARG A 147 19.56 8.63 -1.59
CA ARG A 147 20.26 7.53 -2.27
C ARG A 147 19.81 7.31 -3.71
N LYS A 148 18.96 8.19 -4.23
CA LYS A 148 18.40 8.13 -5.58
C LYS A 148 17.53 6.89 -5.83
N ALA A 149 16.90 6.35 -4.78
CA ALA A 149 15.83 5.39 -4.91
C ALA A 149 14.54 6.10 -5.36
N THR A 150 13.67 5.35 -6.05
CA THR A 150 12.33 5.86 -6.40
C THR A 150 11.40 5.68 -5.22
N VAL A 151 10.79 6.77 -4.74
CA VAL A 151 9.85 6.73 -3.63
C VAL A 151 8.42 6.80 -4.17
N VAL A 152 7.59 5.84 -3.78
CA VAL A 152 6.19 5.70 -4.21
C VAL A 152 5.28 5.75 -2.98
N TYR A 153 4.26 6.59 -3.04
CA TYR A 153 3.25 6.68 -2.00
C TYR A 153 1.94 6.04 -2.44
N LEU A 154 1.37 5.19 -1.59
CA LEU A 154 0.01 4.66 -1.75
C LEU A 154 -0.93 5.43 -0.81
N PRO A 155 -1.66 6.44 -1.30
CA PRO A 155 -2.67 7.15 -0.51
C PRO A 155 -3.69 6.18 0.06
N TYR A 156 -4.00 6.34 1.34
CA TYR A 156 -4.94 5.47 2.04
C TYR A 156 -5.74 6.28 3.06
N PHE A 157 -7.00 5.96 3.20
CA PHE A 157 -7.83 6.46 4.29
C PHE A 157 -8.89 5.42 4.63
N ASP A 158 -8.89 4.96 5.89
CA ASP A 158 -9.94 4.11 6.44
C ASP A 158 -10.56 4.78 7.68
N PRO A 159 -11.86 5.11 7.64
CA PRO A 159 -12.55 5.77 8.76
C PRO A 159 -12.64 4.91 10.03
N ALA A 160 -12.32 3.61 9.96
CA ALA A 160 -12.18 2.77 11.14
C ALA A 160 -10.97 3.17 12.01
N TYR A 161 -9.87 3.59 11.37
CA TYR A 161 -8.67 4.07 12.09
C TYR A 161 -8.79 5.55 12.48
N VAL A 162 -9.28 6.38 11.58
CA VAL A 162 -9.40 7.83 11.79
C VAL A 162 -10.76 8.33 11.31
N LYS A 163 -11.61 8.74 12.25
CA LYS A 163 -13.00 9.13 11.96
C LYS A 163 -13.15 10.39 11.09
N ALA A 164 -12.12 11.23 10.99
CA ALA A 164 -12.18 12.48 10.25
C ALA A 164 -10.92 12.66 9.39
N ILE A 165 -11.10 12.69 8.08
CA ILE A 165 -10.02 12.88 7.10
C ILE A 165 -9.20 14.15 7.38
N THR A 166 -9.82 15.22 7.87
CA THR A 166 -9.15 16.48 8.17
C THR A 166 -8.03 16.37 9.21
N ARG A 167 -8.02 15.30 10.03
CA ARG A 167 -6.97 15.07 11.02
C ARG A 167 -5.68 14.57 10.39
N VAL A 168 -5.78 13.88 9.25
CA VAL A 168 -4.64 13.25 8.57
C VAL A 168 -4.30 13.90 7.24
N MET A 169 -5.06 14.91 6.79
CA MET A 169 -4.74 15.66 5.56
C MET A 169 -3.32 16.23 5.55
N PRO A 170 -2.78 16.81 6.63
CA PRO A 170 -1.38 17.25 6.64
C PRO A 170 -0.41 16.11 6.34
N CYS A 171 -0.59 14.94 6.96
CA CYS A 171 0.24 13.76 6.70
C CYS A 171 0.13 13.29 5.24
N ILE A 172 -1.07 13.36 4.64
CA ILE A 172 -1.26 13.00 3.22
C ILE A 172 -0.46 13.94 2.31
N PHE A 173 -0.47 15.25 2.58
CA PHE A 173 0.32 16.21 1.80
C PHE A 173 1.81 16.01 1.98
N ASP A 174 2.30 15.85 3.21
CA ASP A 174 3.71 15.56 3.48
C ASP A 174 4.17 14.28 2.77
N ASN A 175 3.33 13.24 2.77
CA ASN A 175 3.60 11.98 2.06
C ASN A 175 3.67 12.15 0.54
N LEU A 176 2.75 12.94 -0.03
CA LEU A 176 2.78 13.27 -1.47
C LEU A 176 4.06 14.03 -1.84
N GLU A 177 4.50 14.98 -1.01
CA GLU A 177 5.75 15.75 -1.22
C GLU A 177 7.01 14.88 -1.11
N ALA A 178 6.98 13.88 -0.24
CA ALA A 178 8.07 12.92 -0.10
C ALA A 178 8.17 11.96 -1.29
N ALA A 179 7.07 11.72 -2.00
CA ALA A 179 6.99 10.74 -3.09
C ALA A 179 7.37 11.35 -4.46
N ARG A 180 8.02 10.54 -5.30
CA ARG A 180 8.18 10.82 -6.73
C ARG A 180 6.90 10.49 -7.51
N MET A 181 6.11 9.52 -7.03
CA MET A 181 4.89 9.04 -7.67
C MET A 181 3.89 8.57 -6.63
N ALA A 182 2.62 8.84 -6.85
CA ALA A 182 1.53 8.25 -6.10
C ALA A 182 0.85 7.15 -6.95
N ILE A 183 0.38 6.07 -6.29
CA ILE A 183 -0.51 5.06 -6.90
C ILE A 183 -1.75 4.98 -6.03
N ALA A 184 -2.91 5.33 -6.56
CA ALA A 184 -4.18 5.37 -5.85
C ALA A 184 -5.27 4.62 -6.61
N THR A 185 -6.27 4.11 -5.90
CA THR A 185 -7.52 3.68 -6.54
C THR A 185 -8.52 4.84 -6.61
N VAL A 186 -9.52 4.70 -7.47
CA VAL A 186 -10.65 5.64 -7.48
C VAL A 186 -11.32 5.70 -6.12
N ASP A 187 -11.44 4.55 -5.41
CA ASP A 187 -12.02 4.47 -4.07
C ASP A 187 -11.20 5.22 -3.02
N ASP A 188 -9.86 5.12 -3.07
CA ASP A 188 -8.99 5.87 -2.15
C ASP A 188 -9.17 7.38 -2.35
N LEU A 189 -9.22 7.81 -3.62
CA LEU A 189 -9.44 9.22 -3.95
C LEU A 189 -10.83 9.68 -3.52
N ALA A 190 -11.86 8.86 -3.70
CA ALA A 190 -13.22 9.16 -3.25
C ALA A 190 -13.34 9.22 -1.72
N ALA A 191 -12.59 8.39 -0.99
CA ALA A 191 -12.55 8.40 0.47
C ALA A 191 -11.84 9.66 1.02
N ILE A 192 -10.79 10.13 0.33
CA ILE A 192 -10.03 11.33 0.72
C ILE A 192 -10.72 12.61 0.24
N TYR A 193 -11.28 12.62 -0.98
CA TYR A 193 -11.91 13.76 -1.63
C TYR A 193 -13.33 13.42 -2.11
N PRO A 194 -14.31 13.28 -1.21
CA PRO A 194 -15.66 12.82 -1.55
C PRO A 194 -16.32 13.69 -2.63
N GLY A 195 -16.91 13.04 -3.64
CA GLY A 195 -17.65 13.69 -4.70
C GLY A 195 -16.82 14.40 -5.76
N MET A 196 -15.50 14.15 -5.79
CA MET A 196 -14.63 14.67 -6.83
C MET A 196 -14.19 13.57 -7.79
N GLU A 197 -14.17 13.87 -9.09
CA GLU A 197 -13.62 12.98 -10.11
C GLU A 197 -12.10 12.87 -9.99
N PRO A 198 -11.50 11.70 -10.25
CA PRO A 198 -10.05 11.46 -10.08
C PRO A 198 -9.16 12.46 -10.81
N GLU A 199 -9.50 12.84 -12.04
CA GLU A 199 -8.77 13.85 -12.80
C GLU A 199 -8.76 15.20 -12.09
N LYS A 200 -9.92 15.59 -11.52
CA LYS A 200 -10.03 16.84 -10.77
C LYS A 200 -9.24 16.78 -9.46
N VAL A 201 -9.27 15.63 -8.77
CA VAL A 201 -8.46 15.40 -7.56
C VAL A 201 -6.97 15.56 -7.89
N PHE A 202 -6.49 14.91 -8.95
CA PHE A 202 -5.10 15.07 -9.37
C PHE A 202 -4.76 16.52 -9.65
N ARG A 203 -5.52 17.18 -10.52
CA ARG A 203 -5.24 18.54 -10.97
C ARG A 203 -5.28 19.57 -9.84
N ASP A 204 -6.25 19.47 -8.92
CA ASP A 204 -6.55 20.51 -7.94
C ASP A 204 -5.84 20.24 -6.57
N HIS A 205 -5.44 19.00 -6.29
CA HIS A 205 -4.92 18.60 -4.98
C HIS A 205 -3.58 17.84 -5.00
N ILE A 206 -3.35 16.93 -5.96
CA ILE A 206 -2.17 16.05 -5.93
C ILE A 206 -0.97 16.68 -6.64
N ARG A 207 -1.15 17.19 -7.86
CA ARG A 207 -0.05 17.59 -8.76
C ARG A 207 0.89 18.65 -8.18
N PHE A 208 0.44 19.44 -7.22
CA PHE A 208 1.24 20.49 -6.58
C PHE A 208 2.25 19.91 -5.59
N HIS A 209 2.01 18.71 -5.10
CA HIS A 209 2.84 17.98 -4.14
C HIS A 209 3.56 16.81 -4.82
N CYS A 210 2.88 16.07 -5.69
CA CYS A 210 3.40 14.93 -6.44
C CYS A 210 2.96 15.01 -7.90
N GLN A 211 3.91 15.21 -8.82
CA GLN A 211 3.57 15.43 -10.24
C GLN A 211 3.15 14.17 -10.97
N ARG A 212 3.50 12.98 -10.46
CA ARG A 212 3.19 11.70 -11.09
C ARG A 212 2.17 10.92 -10.26
N CYS A 213 1.11 10.47 -10.91
CA CYS A 213 0.08 9.68 -10.23
C CYS A 213 -0.50 8.63 -11.19
N LEU A 214 -0.51 7.37 -10.75
CA LEU A 214 -1.25 6.30 -11.40
C LEU A 214 -2.56 6.08 -10.64
N VAL A 215 -3.68 6.22 -11.35
CA VAL A 215 -5.02 5.97 -10.81
C VAL A 215 -5.56 4.66 -11.38
N LEU A 216 -5.94 3.76 -10.49
CA LEU A 216 -6.49 2.43 -10.79
C LEU A 216 -8.00 2.45 -10.63
N ASP A 217 -8.73 2.14 -11.69
CA ASP A 217 -10.17 2.05 -11.72
C ASP A 217 -10.58 0.61 -12.08
N ARG A 218 -10.85 -0.20 -11.05
CA ARG A 218 -11.19 -1.61 -11.24
C ARG A 218 -12.58 -1.79 -11.86
N ASP A 219 -13.52 -0.94 -11.48
CA ASP A 219 -14.92 -1.07 -11.91
C ASP A 219 -15.08 -0.75 -13.40
N ASN A 220 -14.35 0.24 -13.88
CA ASN A 220 -14.33 0.62 -15.30
C ASN A 220 -13.19 -0.05 -16.07
N LEU A 221 -12.37 -0.88 -15.43
CA LEU A 221 -11.21 -1.54 -16.04
C LEU A 221 -10.31 -0.54 -16.77
N THR A 222 -9.95 0.55 -16.10
CA THR A 222 -9.06 1.56 -16.66
C THR A 222 -7.91 1.90 -15.71
N MET A 223 -6.78 2.25 -16.29
CA MET A 223 -5.66 2.86 -15.58
C MET A 223 -5.37 4.22 -16.21
N ARG A 224 -5.18 5.24 -15.38
CA ARG A 224 -4.83 6.58 -15.84
C ARG A 224 -3.54 7.02 -15.18
N PHE A 225 -2.56 7.37 -16.01
CA PHE A 225 -1.31 7.91 -15.55
C PHE A 225 -1.26 9.41 -15.81
N TYR A 226 -0.89 10.18 -14.79
CA TYR A 226 -0.70 11.63 -14.87
C TYR A 226 0.77 11.97 -14.63
N ASP A 227 1.33 12.91 -15.41
CA ASP A 227 2.66 13.47 -15.20
C ASP A 227 2.61 14.97 -15.56
N GLY A 228 2.53 15.81 -14.55
CA GLY A 228 2.30 17.25 -14.73
C GLY A 228 0.98 17.54 -15.46
N ASP A 229 1.07 18.09 -16.65
CA ASP A 229 -0.09 18.40 -17.51
C ASP A 229 -0.38 17.28 -18.53
N ALA A 230 0.46 16.26 -18.62
CA ALA A 230 0.27 15.12 -19.52
C ALA A 230 -0.53 13.99 -18.83
N SER A 231 -1.27 13.24 -19.63
CA SER A 231 -2.00 12.06 -19.14
C SER A 231 -2.07 10.97 -20.20
N TRP A 232 -2.06 9.73 -19.73
CA TRP A 232 -2.21 8.51 -20.51
C TRP A 232 -3.36 7.69 -19.93
N THR A 233 -4.08 6.98 -20.78
CA THR A 233 -5.16 6.08 -20.36
C THR A 233 -4.97 4.73 -21.01
N LEU A 234 -5.04 3.68 -20.20
CA LEU A 234 -5.04 2.30 -20.64
C LEU A 234 -6.40 1.67 -20.32
N GLU A 235 -7.11 1.21 -21.36
CA GLU A 235 -8.28 0.35 -21.21
C GLU A 235 -7.81 -1.07 -20.93
N CYS A 236 -8.15 -1.57 -19.74
CA CYS A 236 -7.71 -2.90 -19.32
C CYS A 236 -8.62 -3.99 -19.91
N HIS A 237 -8.07 -5.16 -20.14
CA HIS A 237 -8.85 -6.32 -20.60
C HIS A 237 -9.85 -6.77 -19.53
N PRO A 238 -11.01 -7.28 -19.91
CA PRO A 238 -11.95 -7.92 -18.98
C PRO A 238 -11.29 -9.03 -18.19
N THR A 239 -11.62 -9.12 -16.90
CA THR A 239 -11.06 -10.14 -15.99
C THR A 239 -12.06 -10.51 -14.91
N ASP A 240 -12.00 -11.76 -14.44
CA ASP A 240 -12.74 -12.29 -13.30
C ASP A 240 -11.92 -12.27 -11.99
N VAL A 241 -10.68 -11.75 -12.04
CA VAL A 241 -9.85 -11.54 -10.84
C VAL A 241 -10.60 -10.64 -9.84
N PRO A 242 -10.71 -11.04 -8.56
CA PRO A 242 -11.35 -10.22 -7.54
C PRO A 242 -10.74 -8.81 -7.46
N ALA A 243 -11.56 -7.81 -7.12
CA ALA A 243 -11.14 -6.41 -7.14
C ALA A 243 -9.91 -6.13 -6.27
N PHE A 244 -9.83 -6.77 -5.10
CA PHE A 244 -8.66 -6.64 -4.23
C PHE A 244 -7.40 -7.18 -4.90
N ASP A 245 -7.45 -8.41 -5.42
CA ASP A 245 -6.30 -9.10 -6.02
C ASP A 245 -5.85 -8.41 -7.31
N TRP A 246 -6.81 -7.91 -8.12
CA TRP A 246 -6.51 -7.10 -9.28
C TRP A 246 -5.76 -5.82 -8.91
N THR A 247 -6.19 -5.13 -7.85
CA THR A 247 -5.53 -3.90 -7.37
C THR A 247 -4.13 -4.20 -6.83
N VAL A 248 -3.98 -5.29 -6.07
CA VAL A 248 -2.67 -5.76 -5.59
C VAL A 248 -1.73 -6.05 -6.76
N GLY A 249 -2.21 -6.77 -7.76
CA GLY A 249 -1.45 -7.07 -8.98
C GLY A 249 -1.05 -5.82 -9.75
N ALA A 250 -1.96 -4.85 -9.89
CA ALA A 250 -1.67 -3.60 -10.57
C ALA A 250 -0.59 -2.76 -9.84
N ILE A 251 -0.65 -2.70 -8.51
CA ILE A 251 0.35 -2.02 -7.68
C ILE A 251 1.72 -2.73 -7.83
N ALA A 252 1.77 -4.05 -7.63
CA ALA A 252 3.00 -4.82 -7.73
C ALA A 252 3.62 -4.70 -9.14
N GLY A 253 2.83 -4.83 -10.20
CA GLY A 253 3.31 -4.68 -11.57
C GLY A 253 3.88 -3.29 -11.86
N ALA A 254 3.22 -2.22 -11.41
CA ALA A 254 3.73 -0.86 -11.55
C ALA A 254 5.04 -0.65 -10.79
N VAL A 255 5.12 -1.15 -9.57
CA VAL A 255 6.33 -1.07 -8.73
C VAL A 255 7.48 -1.88 -9.33
N ARG A 256 7.19 -3.08 -9.81
CA ARG A 256 8.17 -3.93 -10.50
C ARG A 256 8.72 -3.26 -11.75
N ALA A 257 7.88 -2.65 -12.60
CA ALA A 257 8.34 -1.90 -13.77
C ALA A 257 9.39 -0.84 -13.38
N MET A 258 9.12 -0.08 -12.32
CA MET A 258 10.06 0.91 -11.80
C MET A 258 11.35 0.26 -11.25
N ALA A 259 11.28 -0.91 -10.59
CA ALA A 259 12.44 -1.65 -10.12
C ALA A 259 13.28 -2.25 -11.27
N GLU A 260 12.67 -2.50 -12.42
CA GLU A 260 13.37 -2.86 -13.66
C GLU A 260 13.99 -1.64 -14.36
N GLY A 261 13.70 -0.42 -13.88
CA GLY A 261 14.34 0.83 -14.32
C GLY A 261 13.53 1.65 -15.30
N THR A 262 12.31 1.23 -15.70
CA THR A 262 11.48 2.06 -16.57
C THR A 262 10.84 3.21 -15.82
N GLN A 263 10.69 4.32 -16.51
CA GLN A 263 9.96 5.50 -16.05
C GLN A 263 8.85 5.87 -17.05
N ASP A 264 8.72 5.09 -18.12
CA ASP A 264 7.75 5.32 -19.18
C ASP A 264 6.34 4.96 -18.68
N PRO A 265 5.34 5.85 -18.81
CA PRO A 265 3.98 5.59 -18.37
C PRO A 265 3.31 4.38 -19.03
N ASP A 266 3.54 4.18 -20.33
CA ASP A 266 2.93 3.08 -21.07
C ASP A 266 3.50 1.73 -20.61
N ASP A 267 4.81 1.63 -20.39
CA ASP A 267 5.46 0.42 -19.86
C ASP A 267 4.97 0.11 -18.43
N ILE A 268 4.87 1.14 -17.56
CA ILE A 268 4.39 0.98 -16.19
C ILE A 268 2.96 0.45 -16.17
N MET A 269 2.07 1.05 -16.97
CA MET A 269 0.67 0.62 -17.04
C MET A 269 0.52 -0.76 -17.69
N ALA A 270 1.32 -1.07 -18.72
CA ALA A 270 1.30 -2.38 -19.35
C ALA A 270 1.68 -3.49 -18.36
N MET A 271 2.77 -3.32 -17.59
CA MET A 271 3.19 -4.30 -16.58
C MET A 271 2.20 -4.38 -15.42
N ALA A 272 1.62 -3.24 -15.01
CA ALA A 272 0.54 -3.22 -14.02
C ALA A 272 -0.66 -4.05 -14.48
N GLN A 273 -1.11 -3.90 -15.72
CA GLN A 273 -2.21 -4.68 -16.29
C GLN A 273 -1.87 -6.17 -16.39
N GLU A 274 -0.69 -6.51 -16.92
CA GLU A 274 -0.25 -7.90 -17.04
C GLU A 274 -0.27 -8.61 -15.70
N THR A 275 0.31 -7.98 -14.67
CA THR A 275 0.37 -8.54 -13.32
C THR A 275 -1.02 -8.63 -12.68
N ALA A 276 -1.88 -7.63 -12.89
CA ALA A 276 -3.25 -7.62 -12.37
C ALA A 276 -4.14 -8.73 -12.96
N HIS A 277 -3.81 -9.23 -14.15
CA HIS A 277 -4.54 -10.32 -14.81
C HIS A 277 -3.91 -11.70 -14.55
N SER A 278 -2.68 -11.76 -14.05
CA SER A 278 -2.08 -13.04 -13.69
C SER A 278 -2.82 -13.59 -12.47
N HIS A 279 -3.47 -14.76 -12.65
CA HIS A 279 -4.03 -15.53 -11.55
C HIS A 279 -2.88 -16.03 -10.67
N LEU A 280 -2.44 -15.24 -9.75
CA LEU A 280 -1.63 -15.74 -8.67
C LEU A 280 -2.58 -16.47 -7.74
N SER A 281 -2.47 -17.79 -7.79
CA SER A 281 -3.22 -18.73 -6.99
C SER A 281 -3.37 -18.17 -5.59
N ALA A 282 -4.62 -17.96 -5.18
CA ALA A 282 -5.01 -17.54 -3.86
C ALA A 282 -4.47 -18.52 -2.80
N ALA A 283 -3.23 -18.30 -2.42
CA ALA A 283 -2.62 -18.85 -1.21
C ALA A 283 -2.47 -17.74 -0.17
N LEU A 284 -3.34 -16.73 -0.25
CA LEU A 284 -3.44 -15.64 0.73
C LEU A 284 -4.58 -15.89 1.71
#